data_b2f3d8b096210aa0274a404d0b37cf5f
#
_entry.id   b2f3d8b096210aa0274a404d0b37cf5f
#
_cell.length_a   1.000
_cell.length_b   1.000
_cell.length_c   1.000
_cell.angle_alpha   90.00
_cell.angle_beta   90.00
_cell.angle_gamma   90.00
#
_symmetry.space_group_name_H-M   'P 1'
#
loop_
_entity.id
_entity.type
_entity.pdbx_description
1 polymer ?
#
loop_
_entity_poly.entity_id
_entity_poly.type
_entity_poly.pdbx_seq_one_letter_code
_entity_poly.pdbx_strand_id
1 'polypeptide(L)'
;EMKEKNLGFANPQKEKNFYTYFDNDTLVGFTNILEEETEVFIGIGVNPDCCSKGYGQKILEIASQISAQKYPGKPLYLEVRTWNERAVRCYQKAGFVIDGDVIEQETYIGHSTFYRMIKKNI
;
A
#
# COMPACT_ATOMS: atom_id res chain seq x y z
N GLU A 1 5.46 15.75 -15.21
CA GLU A 1 5.18 14.42 -14.81
C GLU A 1 5.80 14.07 -13.48
N MET A 2 5.05 13.40 -12.72
CA MET A 2 5.58 12.93 -11.45
C MET A 2 6.51 11.78 -11.74
N LYS A 3 7.75 12.00 -11.55
CA LYS A 3 8.73 11.00 -11.86
C LYS A 3 8.78 9.96 -10.78
N GLU A 4 9.02 8.75 -11.18
CA GLU A 4 9.25 7.71 -10.21
C GLU A 4 10.40 8.05 -9.32
N LYS A 5 11.38 8.73 -9.86
CA LYS A 5 12.51 9.14 -9.05
C LYS A 5 12.12 10.14 -7.97
N ASN A 6 10.97 10.80 -8.15
CA ASN A 6 10.45 11.71 -7.13
C ASN A 6 9.55 10.98 -6.15
N LEU A 7 9.15 9.77 -6.50
CA LEU A 7 8.21 9.02 -5.69
C LEU A 7 8.85 7.72 -5.28
N GLY A 8 9.22 7.63 -4.05
CA GLY A 8 9.50 6.36 -3.46
C GLY A 8 10.88 5.83 -3.58
N PHE A 9 11.70 6.44 -4.36
CA PHE A 9 13.01 5.84 -4.56
C PHE A 9 14.12 6.65 -3.93
N ALA A 10 13.74 7.64 -3.14
CA ALA A 10 14.74 8.48 -2.51
C ALA A 10 15.57 7.70 -1.51
N ASN A 11 14.96 6.79 -0.79
CA ASN A 11 15.66 6.08 0.27
C ASN A 11 15.28 4.63 0.34
N PRO A 12 15.35 3.90 -0.76
CA PRO A 12 14.96 2.50 -0.72
C PRO A 12 15.85 1.66 0.16
N GLN A 13 17.04 2.15 0.44
CA GLN A 13 18.01 1.36 1.18
C GLN A 13 17.93 1.54 2.68
N LYS A 14 17.14 2.51 3.14
CA LYS A 14 17.09 2.77 4.57
C LYS A 14 16.64 1.55 5.33
N GLU A 15 15.53 1.00 4.89
CA GLU A 15 15.00 -0.24 5.43
C GLU A 15 14.81 -1.15 4.24
N LYS A 16 15.16 -2.40 4.38
CA LYS A 16 15.10 -3.33 3.29
C LYS A 16 13.78 -3.29 2.52
N ASN A 17 12.69 -3.12 3.24
CA ASN A 17 11.36 -3.25 2.67
C ASN A 17 10.57 -1.97 2.74
N PHE A 18 11.19 -0.89 3.14
CA PHE A 18 10.50 0.36 3.43
C PHE A 18 10.84 1.38 2.36
N TYR A 19 9.80 1.95 1.76
CA TYR A 19 9.95 2.93 0.68
C TYR A 19 9.20 4.19 1.02
N THR A 20 9.82 5.33 0.78
CA THR A 20 9.18 6.62 0.98
C THR A 20 8.95 7.27 -0.38
N TYR A 21 7.89 8.05 -0.46
CA TYR A 21 7.43 8.63 -1.72
C TYR A 21 7.33 10.14 -1.56
N PHE A 22 7.97 10.84 -2.48
CA PHE A 22 8.00 12.30 -2.44
C PHE A 22 7.47 12.86 -3.74
N ASP A 23 6.76 14.00 -3.62
CA ASP A 23 6.42 14.82 -4.78
C ASP A 23 7.18 16.12 -4.56
N ASN A 24 8.22 16.31 -5.36
CA ASN A 24 9.21 17.36 -5.11
C ASN A 24 9.81 17.15 -3.72
N ASP A 25 9.65 18.10 -2.83
CA ASP A 25 10.22 17.96 -1.49
C ASP A 25 9.21 17.55 -0.44
N THR A 26 7.99 17.23 -0.86
CA THR A 26 6.92 16.88 0.07
C THR A 26 6.81 15.38 0.19
N LEU A 27 6.91 14.88 1.42
CA LEU A 27 6.67 13.46 1.69
C LEU A 27 5.19 13.18 1.56
N VAL A 28 4.81 12.38 0.57
CA VAL A 28 3.39 12.09 0.34
C VAL A 28 2.96 10.75 0.92
N GLY A 29 3.90 9.86 1.21
CA GLY A 29 3.51 8.59 1.81
C GLY A 29 4.66 7.62 1.89
N PHE A 30 4.33 6.39 2.30
CA PHE A 30 5.31 5.32 2.40
C PHE A 30 4.64 3.98 2.16
N THR A 31 5.46 2.98 1.84
CA THR A 31 5.01 1.59 1.83
C THR A 31 6.02 0.72 2.53
N ASN A 32 5.52 -0.38 3.08
CA ASN A 32 6.34 -1.43 3.65
C ASN A 32 5.95 -2.71 2.90
N ILE A 33 6.89 -3.31 2.18
CA ILE A 33 6.62 -4.44 1.30
C ILE A 33 7.30 -5.67 1.88
N LEU A 34 6.50 -6.62 2.38
CA LEU A 34 7.01 -7.79 3.08
C LEU A 34 6.62 -9.05 2.33
N GLU A 35 7.63 -9.79 1.90
CA GLU A 35 7.39 -11.07 1.24
C GLU A 35 6.98 -12.11 2.26
N GLU A 36 5.90 -12.83 1.96
CA GLU A 36 5.46 -13.98 2.72
C GLU A 36 5.51 -15.20 1.80
N GLU A 37 5.17 -16.34 2.34
CA GLU A 37 5.39 -17.59 1.61
C GLU A 37 4.67 -17.61 0.27
N THR A 38 3.40 -17.21 0.25
CA THR A 38 2.60 -17.30 -0.96
C THR A 38 2.10 -15.95 -1.45
N GLU A 39 2.39 -14.87 -0.74
CA GLU A 39 1.88 -13.56 -1.09
C GLU A 39 2.80 -12.49 -0.52
N VAL A 40 2.50 -11.24 -0.87
CA VAL A 40 3.30 -10.11 -0.41
C VAL A 40 2.37 -9.13 0.32
N PHE A 41 2.74 -8.80 1.54
CA PHE A 41 1.99 -7.83 2.33
C PHE A 41 2.48 -6.42 2.02
N ILE A 42 1.54 -5.50 1.82
CA ILE A 42 1.86 -4.08 1.64
C ILE A 42 1.23 -3.28 2.76
N GLY A 43 2.08 -2.65 3.57
CA GLY A 43 1.63 -1.62 4.48
C GLY A 43 1.76 -0.28 3.78
N ILE A 44 0.76 0.57 3.88
CA ILE A 44 0.76 1.86 3.18
C ILE A 44 0.28 2.94 4.11
N GLY A 45 0.95 4.09 4.03
CA GLY A 45 0.50 5.30 4.68
C GLY A 45 0.57 6.44 3.70
N VAL A 46 -0.44 7.31 3.73
CA VAL A 46 -0.48 8.50 2.88
C VAL A 46 -0.58 9.71 3.78
N ASN A 47 0.23 10.70 3.48
CA ASN A 47 0.21 11.97 4.20
C ASN A 47 -1.23 12.52 4.16
N PRO A 48 -1.83 12.82 5.33
CA PRO A 48 -3.23 13.30 5.34
C PRO A 48 -3.47 14.51 4.46
N ASP A 49 -2.48 15.38 4.33
CA ASP A 49 -2.61 16.56 3.49
C ASP A 49 -2.65 16.22 2.01
N CYS A 50 -2.35 14.98 1.65
CA CYS A 50 -2.27 14.55 0.26
C CYS A 50 -3.35 13.53 -0.10
N CYS A 51 -4.23 13.18 0.83
CA CYS A 51 -5.14 12.05 0.64
C CYS A 51 -6.08 12.20 -0.53
N SER A 52 -6.50 13.42 -0.86
CA SER A 52 -7.51 13.63 -1.90
C SER A 52 -6.92 13.84 -3.28
N LYS A 53 -5.62 13.64 -3.44
CA LYS A 53 -4.92 14.02 -4.66
C LYS A 53 -4.50 12.84 -5.52
N GLY A 54 -4.97 11.64 -5.21
CA GLY A 54 -4.64 10.47 -6.00
C GLY A 54 -3.29 9.85 -5.70
N TYR A 55 -2.58 10.32 -4.69
CA TYR A 55 -1.27 9.78 -4.38
C TYR A 55 -1.34 8.34 -3.89
N GLY A 56 -2.38 7.98 -3.14
CA GLY A 56 -2.51 6.61 -2.68
C GLY A 56 -2.54 5.61 -3.82
N GLN A 57 -3.29 5.93 -4.88
CA GLN A 57 -3.35 5.08 -6.04
C GLN A 57 -2.00 4.98 -6.73
N LYS A 58 -1.33 6.11 -6.92
CA LYS A 58 -0.01 6.11 -7.56
C LYS A 58 1.01 5.33 -6.74
N ILE A 59 0.98 5.51 -5.43
CA ILE A 59 1.90 4.80 -4.54
C ILE A 59 1.69 3.30 -4.67
N LEU A 60 0.44 2.86 -4.67
CA LEU A 60 0.16 1.43 -4.81
C LEU A 60 0.56 0.89 -6.17
N GLU A 61 0.43 1.69 -7.22
CA GLU A 61 0.88 1.26 -8.54
C GLU A 61 2.38 1.05 -8.56
N ILE A 62 3.12 1.97 -7.96
CA ILE A 62 4.58 1.84 -7.90
C ILE A 62 4.97 0.64 -7.03
N ALA A 63 4.32 0.48 -5.89
CA ALA A 63 4.61 -0.64 -5.00
C ALA A 63 4.31 -1.97 -5.69
N SER A 64 3.25 -2.01 -6.50
CA SER A 64 2.94 -3.22 -7.26
C SER A 64 4.04 -3.56 -8.24
N GLN A 65 4.60 -2.54 -8.89
CA GLN A 65 5.70 -2.77 -9.83
C GLN A 65 6.94 -3.27 -9.10
N ILE A 66 7.24 -2.70 -7.95
CA ILE A 66 8.37 -3.15 -7.16
C ILE A 66 8.19 -4.61 -6.77
N SER A 67 7.01 -4.96 -6.32
CA SER A 67 6.74 -6.34 -5.89
C SER A 67 6.82 -7.29 -7.08
N ALA A 68 6.33 -6.88 -8.25
CA ALA A 68 6.39 -7.74 -9.43
C ALA A 68 7.82 -8.03 -9.83
N GLN A 69 8.70 -7.07 -9.65
CA GLN A 69 10.11 -7.26 -10.00
C GLN A 69 10.84 -8.11 -8.97
N LYS A 70 10.55 -7.89 -7.69
CA LYS A 70 11.28 -8.58 -6.63
C LYS A 70 10.69 -9.95 -6.30
N TYR A 71 9.38 -10.08 -6.42
CA TYR A 71 8.68 -11.30 -6.00
C TYR A 71 7.67 -11.70 -7.06
N PRO A 72 8.16 -12.05 -8.26
CA PRO A 72 7.26 -12.34 -9.39
C PRO A 72 6.32 -13.50 -9.07
N GLY A 73 5.08 -13.34 -9.51
CA GLY A 73 4.09 -14.39 -9.37
C GLY A 73 3.33 -14.40 -8.07
N LYS A 74 3.72 -13.59 -7.10
CA LYS A 74 3.03 -13.56 -5.81
C LYS A 74 2.00 -12.44 -5.80
N PRO A 75 0.76 -12.73 -5.38
CA PRO A 75 -0.24 -11.67 -5.26
C PRO A 75 0.09 -10.76 -4.09
N LEU A 76 -0.46 -9.57 -4.17
CA LEU A 76 -0.30 -8.55 -3.15
C LEU A 76 -1.54 -8.51 -2.28
N TYR A 77 -1.37 -8.24 -0.98
CA TYR A 77 -2.52 -7.98 -0.15
C TYR A 77 -2.22 -6.87 0.84
N LEU A 78 -3.28 -6.25 1.31
CA LEU A 78 -3.21 -5.25 2.36
C LEU A 78 -4.43 -5.40 3.25
N GLU A 79 -4.39 -4.72 4.38
CA GLU A 79 -5.51 -4.68 5.30
C GLU A 79 -5.90 -3.23 5.54
N VAL A 80 -7.19 -2.96 5.57
CA VAL A 80 -7.69 -1.62 5.73
C VAL A 80 -8.88 -1.65 6.70
N ARG A 81 -8.93 -0.66 7.58
CA ARG A 81 -10.04 -0.60 8.55
C ARG A 81 -11.35 -0.45 7.82
N THR A 82 -12.38 -1.18 8.31
CA THR A 82 -13.66 -1.22 7.60
C THR A 82 -14.34 0.14 7.53
N TRP A 83 -14.06 1.02 8.49
CA TRP A 83 -14.68 2.34 8.49
C TRP A 83 -14.00 3.33 7.55
N ASN A 84 -12.84 2.99 7.02
CA ASN A 84 -12.05 3.90 6.20
C ASN A 84 -12.46 3.79 4.74
N GLU A 85 -13.64 4.28 4.42
CA GLU A 85 -14.21 4.10 3.08
C GLU A 85 -13.38 4.76 2.00
N ARG A 86 -12.77 5.90 2.32
CA ARG A 86 -11.93 6.57 1.34
C ARG A 86 -10.76 5.69 0.91
N ALA A 87 -10.11 5.07 1.89
CA ALA A 87 -8.98 4.20 1.58
C ALA A 87 -9.44 2.98 0.78
N VAL A 88 -10.57 2.39 1.16
CA VAL A 88 -11.09 1.24 0.44
C VAL A 88 -11.32 1.60 -1.03
N ARG A 89 -11.95 2.74 -1.29
CA ARG A 89 -12.19 3.16 -2.67
C ARG A 89 -10.89 3.43 -3.42
N CYS A 90 -9.92 4.05 -2.74
CA CYS A 90 -8.63 4.31 -3.34
C CYS A 90 -7.95 3.01 -3.76
N TYR A 91 -7.98 2.02 -2.89
CA TYR A 91 -7.32 0.74 -3.16
C TYR A 91 -8.04 -0.02 -4.26
N GLN A 92 -9.37 0.09 -4.30
CA GLN A 92 -10.13 -0.51 -5.40
C GLN A 92 -9.74 0.09 -6.74
N LYS A 93 -9.52 1.39 -6.79
CA LYS A 93 -9.08 2.05 -8.01
C LYS A 93 -7.70 1.58 -8.43
N ALA A 94 -6.88 1.17 -7.48
CA ALA A 94 -5.54 0.65 -7.77
C ALA A 94 -5.58 -0.82 -8.15
N GLY A 95 -6.75 -1.44 -8.20
CA GLY A 95 -6.88 -2.82 -8.63
C GLY A 95 -7.03 -3.84 -7.53
N PHE A 96 -7.15 -3.40 -6.29
CA PHE A 96 -7.36 -4.33 -5.18
C PHE A 96 -8.85 -4.61 -5.01
N VAL A 97 -9.16 -5.84 -4.59
CA VAL A 97 -10.53 -6.24 -4.32
C VAL A 97 -10.62 -6.84 -2.93
N ILE A 98 -11.76 -6.68 -2.31
CA ILE A 98 -11.98 -7.26 -0.98
C ILE A 98 -11.98 -8.77 -1.12
N ASP A 99 -11.24 -9.44 -0.24
CA ASP A 99 -11.05 -10.88 -0.27
C ASP A 99 -11.50 -11.48 1.04
N GLY A 100 -12.61 -12.22 1.00
CA GLY A 100 -13.10 -12.95 2.16
C GLY A 100 -13.86 -12.10 3.15
N ASP A 101 -13.96 -12.60 4.36
CA ASP A 101 -14.77 -11.98 5.41
C ASP A 101 -13.98 -10.90 6.12
N VAL A 102 -14.73 -10.06 6.83
CA VAL A 102 -14.12 -9.05 7.70
C VAL A 102 -13.24 -9.74 8.75
N ILE A 103 -12.05 -9.19 8.95
CA ILE A 103 -11.11 -9.67 9.94
C ILE A 103 -11.31 -8.87 11.22
N GLU A 104 -11.41 -9.57 12.35
CA GLU A 104 -11.53 -8.93 13.65
C GLU A 104 -10.23 -9.09 14.41
N GLN A 105 -9.71 -7.99 14.94
CA GLN A 105 -8.46 -8.00 15.67
C GLN A 105 -8.57 -7.14 16.91
N GLU A 106 -7.89 -7.57 17.98
CA GLU A 106 -7.68 -6.74 19.15
C GLU A 106 -6.45 -5.91 18.92
N THR A 107 -6.58 -4.60 19.11
CA THR A 107 -5.45 -3.70 19.01
C THR A 107 -5.30 -2.99 20.34
N TYR A 108 -4.19 -2.27 20.50
CA TYR A 108 -3.96 -1.58 21.76
C TYR A 108 -4.98 -0.46 22.00
N ILE A 109 -5.73 -0.07 20.97
CA ILE A 109 -6.80 0.91 21.14
C ILE A 109 -8.17 0.24 21.17
N GLY A 110 -8.21 -1.11 21.26
CA GLY A 110 -9.46 -1.85 21.36
C GLY A 110 -9.71 -2.75 20.17
N HIS A 111 -10.93 -3.23 20.10
CA HIS A 111 -11.36 -4.13 19.03
C HIS A 111 -11.51 -3.37 17.72
N SER A 112 -10.95 -3.93 16.64
CA SER A 112 -11.01 -3.29 15.32
C SER A 112 -11.36 -4.33 14.28
N THR A 113 -11.95 -3.84 13.18
CA THR A 113 -12.28 -4.69 12.05
C THR A 113 -11.58 -4.19 10.81
N PHE A 114 -11.20 -5.13 9.95
CA PHE A 114 -10.42 -4.84 8.76
C PHE A 114 -10.95 -5.63 7.58
N TYR A 115 -10.85 -5.06 6.38
CA TYR A 115 -10.95 -5.82 5.14
C TYR A 115 -9.56 -6.26 4.74
N ARG A 116 -9.47 -7.48 4.25
CA ARG A 116 -8.29 -7.91 3.50
C ARG A 116 -8.57 -7.65 2.03
N MET A 117 -7.66 -6.97 1.35
CA MET A 117 -7.81 -6.68 -0.06
C MET A 117 -6.62 -7.25 -0.81
N ILE A 118 -6.87 -7.83 -1.97
CA ILE A 118 -5.80 -8.46 -2.74
C ILE A 118 -5.75 -7.92 -4.17
N LYS A 119 -4.58 -8.01 -4.75
CA LYS A 119 -4.36 -7.69 -6.15
C LYS A 119 -3.43 -8.76 -6.72
N LYS A 120 -3.87 -9.43 -7.77
CA LYS A 120 -3.03 -10.42 -8.41
C LYS A 120 -1.94 -9.72 -9.21
N ASN A 121 -0.76 -10.25 -9.10
CA ASN A 121 0.42 -9.64 -9.70
C ASN A 121 0.82 -10.49 -10.90
N ILE A 122 0.15 -10.25 -12.00
CA ILE A 122 0.43 -10.99 -13.22
C ILE A 122 1.16 -10.17 -14.24
#